data_a7ef21b43141b40076a634fbd4f087ff
#
_entry.id   a7ef21b43141b40076a634fbd4f087ff
#
_cell.length_a   1.000
_cell.length_b   1.000
_cell.length_c   1.000
_cell.angle_alpha   90.00
_cell.angle_beta   90.00
_cell.angle_gamma   90.00
#
_symmetry.space_group_name_H-M   'P 1'
#
loop_
_entity.id
_entity.type
_entity.pdbx_description
1 polymer ?
#
loop_
_entity_poly.entity_id
_entity_poly.type
_entity_poly.pdbx_seq_one_letter_code
_entity_poly.pdbx_strand_id
1 'polypeptide(L)'
;MAARRKGRGLRGLRRGQIIFLAVLLLLTAATGALAGVYASKAGDMLSQRAAERFRGPSETRFVQVSAFFPVDKGTGREAIYNFRNSIDAPLSEIGVEAPQGGSLWTDAYCATGQIAVEGPKGSATAQTVAVGGDWFAFHPLTLRSGTYIYEDDLMHDRVVLDETLAWQLFGGVDLAGQEVRIGGQKFIVAGVVSREDDSASRRAYPGGAGMFMHYDVFSALTGGGSGGGSGEEAPSAAPEAEISCYELVCAEPLTGYTLSIVKEAFADAVAVQNTGRFSVSSELKVLGGFGERSMLQTAIVYPYWENAARLTEDILAALLVAIIAFGLFPALCLAWFVIYNLRRGWLRLRDDWFPGFKDRTEDKITAHGRRRLEEKQRRRERRGAHEAPRGRARRGREK
;
A
#
# COMPACT_ATOMS: atom_id res chain seq x y z
N MET A 1 18.85 23.53 54.43
CA MET A 1 18.41 22.14 54.67
C MET A 1 17.71 21.64 53.40
N ALA A 2 18.41 20.85 52.58
CA ALA A 2 17.88 20.32 51.34
C ALA A 2 17.20 18.98 51.58
N ALA A 3 15.90 18.91 51.41
CA ALA A 3 15.11 17.69 51.54
C ALA A 3 15.41 16.73 50.37
N ARG A 4 16.15 15.69 50.68
CA ARG A 4 16.46 14.54 49.81
C ARG A 4 15.17 13.87 49.38
N ARG A 5 14.70 14.08 48.13
CA ARG A 5 13.61 13.27 47.50
C ARG A 5 14.10 11.82 47.33
N LYS A 6 13.73 10.97 48.28
CA LYS A 6 13.88 9.50 48.11
C LYS A 6 13.13 9.03 46.89
N GLY A 7 13.86 8.49 45.91
CA GLY A 7 13.30 7.83 44.74
C GLY A 7 12.38 6.70 45.24
N ARG A 8 11.09 6.77 44.88
CA ARG A 8 10.14 5.67 45.02
C ARG A 8 10.51 4.59 44.00
N GLY A 9 11.42 3.70 44.36
CA GLY A 9 11.70 2.50 43.57
C GLY A 9 10.52 1.52 43.62
N LEU A 10 10.51 0.54 42.72
CA LEU A 10 9.54 -0.53 42.54
C LEU A 10 9.15 -1.32 43.85
N ARG A 11 9.87 -1.08 44.94
CA ARG A 11 9.64 -1.71 46.27
C ARG A 11 8.32 -1.38 46.97
N GLY A 12 7.47 -0.53 46.35
CA GLY A 12 6.16 -0.16 46.93
C GLY A 12 4.95 -0.75 46.21
N LEU A 13 5.13 -1.55 45.13
CA LEU A 13 4.03 -2.15 44.39
C LEU A 13 3.60 -3.45 45.04
N ARG A 14 2.28 -3.65 45.20
CA ARG A 14 1.70 -4.91 45.67
C ARG A 14 1.91 -5.99 44.61
N ARG A 15 2.05 -7.27 44.98
CA ARG A 15 2.27 -8.41 44.06
C ARG A 15 1.26 -8.40 42.90
N GLY A 16 -0.03 -8.12 43.17
CA GLY A 16 -1.04 -8.05 42.11
C GLY A 16 -0.80 -6.92 41.10
N GLN A 17 -0.26 -5.76 41.54
CA GLN A 17 0.10 -4.67 40.62
C GLN A 17 1.32 -5.03 39.72
N ILE A 18 2.27 -5.79 40.26
CA ILE A 18 3.41 -6.28 39.49
C ILE A 18 2.95 -7.26 38.42
N ILE A 19 2.08 -8.22 38.79
CA ILE A 19 1.48 -9.19 37.85
C ILE A 19 0.69 -8.47 36.77
N PHE A 20 -0.17 -7.51 37.15
CA PHE A 20 -0.95 -6.71 36.18
C PHE A 20 -0.04 -5.95 35.17
N LEU A 21 1.00 -5.28 35.66
CA LEU A 21 1.94 -4.57 34.82
C LEU A 21 2.75 -5.52 33.92
N ALA A 22 3.13 -6.69 34.44
CA ALA A 22 3.83 -7.72 33.65
C ALA A 22 2.94 -8.25 32.51
N VAL A 23 1.68 -8.57 32.78
CA VAL A 23 0.70 -9.00 31.76
C VAL A 23 0.45 -7.90 30.75
N LEU A 24 0.27 -6.66 31.19
CA LEU A 24 0.08 -5.51 30.29
C LEU A 24 1.28 -5.32 29.37
N LEU A 25 2.49 -5.40 29.91
CA LEU A 25 3.73 -5.29 29.15
C LEU A 25 3.86 -6.42 28.12
N LEU A 26 3.59 -7.66 28.54
CA LEU A 26 3.64 -8.85 27.68
C LEU A 26 2.64 -8.74 26.51
N LEU A 27 1.40 -8.35 26.79
CA LEU A 27 0.37 -8.18 25.75
C LEU A 27 0.73 -7.03 24.79
N THR A 28 1.26 -5.93 25.32
CA THR A 28 1.72 -4.81 24.47
C THR A 28 2.89 -5.22 23.58
N ALA A 29 3.86 -5.96 24.11
CA ALA A 29 4.98 -6.48 23.36
C ALA A 29 4.54 -7.48 22.27
N ALA A 30 3.63 -8.39 22.61
CA ALA A 30 3.05 -9.34 21.65
C ALA A 30 2.31 -8.61 20.52
N THR A 31 1.48 -7.61 20.85
CA THR A 31 0.77 -6.78 19.85
C THR A 31 1.76 -6.07 18.94
N GLY A 32 2.83 -5.48 19.48
CA GLY A 32 3.87 -4.82 18.69
C GLY A 32 4.62 -5.78 17.77
N ALA A 33 4.96 -6.99 18.25
CA ALA A 33 5.60 -8.02 17.45
C ALA A 33 4.69 -8.47 16.29
N LEU A 34 3.40 -8.74 16.56
CA LEU A 34 2.43 -9.12 15.53
C LEU A 34 2.22 -8.00 14.50
N ALA A 35 2.16 -6.74 14.93
CA ALA A 35 2.08 -5.59 14.02
C ALA A 35 3.33 -5.46 13.14
N GLY A 36 4.51 -5.75 13.69
CA GLY A 36 5.76 -5.81 12.91
C GLY A 36 5.74 -6.91 11.86
N VAL A 37 5.26 -8.12 12.21
CA VAL A 37 5.09 -9.23 11.26
C VAL A 37 4.07 -8.87 10.18
N TYR A 38 2.94 -8.24 10.55
CA TYR A 38 1.93 -7.76 9.62
C TYR A 38 2.54 -6.79 8.59
N ALA A 39 3.25 -5.76 9.06
CA ALA A 39 3.88 -4.77 8.20
C ALA A 39 4.93 -5.38 7.24
N SER A 40 5.74 -6.32 7.74
CA SER A 40 6.70 -7.06 6.91
C SER A 40 5.99 -7.84 5.82
N LYS A 41 4.99 -8.67 6.19
CA LYS A 41 4.24 -9.48 5.23
C LYS A 41 3.48 -8.66 4.19
N ALA A 42 2.88 -7.54 4.59
CA ALA A 42 2.23 -6.62 3.66
C ALA A 42 3.22 -5.97 2.67
N GLY A 43 4.50 -5.87 3.04
CA GLY A 43 5.57 -5.31 2.21
C GLY A 43 6.24 -6.30 1.25
N ASP A 44 6.13 -7.61 1.49
CA ASP A 44 6.87 -8.65 0.77
C ASP A 44 6.39 -8.83 -0.69
N MET A 45 5.12 -8.53 -0.99
CA MET A 45 4.50 -8.77 -2.30
C MET A 45 4.81 -7.65 -3.31
N LEU A 46 5.93 -7.76 -4.03
CA LEU A 46 6.35 -6.75 -5.02
C LEU A 46 5.38 -6.62 -6.20
N SER A 47 4.77 -7.71 -6.64
CA SER A 47 3.78 -7.71 -7.73
C SER A 47 2.54 -6.85 -7.44
N GLN A 48 2.22 -6.62 -6.18
CA GLN A 48 1.09 -5.79 -5.75
C GLN A 48 1.44 -4.30 -5.56
N ARG A 49 2.69 -3.92 -5.85
CA ARG A 49 3.24 -2.59 -5.60
C ARG A 49 3.85 -1.94 -6.84
N ALA A 50 3.41 -2.33 -8.04
CA ALA A 50 3.90 -1.76 -9.28
C ALA A 50 3.59 -0.25 -9.37
N ALA A 51 2.41 0.18 -8.92
CA ALA A 51 2.04 1.60 -8.89
C ALA A 51 2.99 2.46 -8.04
N GLU A 52 3.47 1.94 -6.90
CA GLU A 52 4.43 2.66 -6.06
C GLU A 52 5.79 2.79 -6.73
N ARG A 53 6.25 1.73 -7.43
CA ARG A 53 7.50 1.75 -8.17
C ARG A 53 7.42 2.67 -9.39
N PHE A 54 6.32 2.61 -10.14
CA PHE A 54 6.08 3.44 -11.32
C PHE A 54 6.00 4.92 -10.96
N ARG A 55 5.33 5.27 -9.86
CA ARG A 55 5.22 6.64 -9.37
C ARG A 55 6.58 7.30 -9.13
N GLY A 56 7.56 6.55 -8.62
CA GLY A 56 8.86 7.09 -8.23
C GLY A 56 8.72 8.29 -7.28
N PRO A 57 9.43 9.41 -7.53
CA PRO A 57 9.39 10.61 -6.71
C PRO A 57 8.19 11.54 -7.01
N SER A 58 7.31 11.20 -7.97
CA SER A 58 6.16 12.04 -8.34
C SER A 58 5.15 12.15 -7.22
N GLU A 59 4.50 13.32 -7.08
CA GLU A 59 3.36 13.54 -6.18
C GLU A 59 2.04 13.00 -6.74
N THR A 60 1.99 12.71 -8.05
CA THR A 60 0.81 12.13 -8.70
C THR A 60 0.51 10.77 -8.10
N ARG A 61 -0.75 10.54 -7.73
CA ARG A 61 -1.21 9.24 -7.24
C ARG A 61 -1.38 8.29 -8.41
N PHE A 62 -0.77 7.12 -8.31
CA PHE A 62 -0.96 6.01 -9.25
C PHE A 62 -1.63 4.83 -8.55
N VAL A 63 -2.45 4.09 -9.29
CA VAL A 63 -3.16 2.91 -8.82
C VAL A 63 -2.91 1.75 -9.78
N GLN A 64 -2.66 0.57 -9.22
CA GLN A 64 -2.56 -0.70 -9.95
C GLN A 64 -3.88 -1.45 -9.84
N VAL A 65 -4.39 -1.90 -10.99
CA VAL A 65 -5.58 -2.76 -11.11
C VAL A 65 -5.23 -3.94 -11.99
N SER A 66 -5.61 -5.16 -11.56
CA SER A 66 -5.49 -6.38 -12.35
C SER A 66 -6.88 -6.90 -12.72
N ALA A 67 -7.07 -7.27 -13.98
CA ALA A 67 -8.27 -7.90 -14.51
C ALA A 67 -7.96 -9.35 -14.88
N PHE A 68 -8.73 -10.29 -14.31
CA PHE A 68 -8.59 -11.74 -14.55
C PHE A 68 -9.76 -12.24 -15.34
N PHE A 69 -9.49 -12.92 -16.45
CA PHE A 69 -10.53 -13.39 -17.38
C PHE A 69 -10.92 -14.83 -17.05
N PRO A 70 -12.22 -15.19 -17.16
CA PRO A 70 -12.68 -16.57 -17.12
C PRO A 70 -12.07 -17.40 -18.26
N VAL A 71 -11.87 -18.69 -18.02
CA VAL A 71 -11.22 -19.62 -18.98
C VAL A 71 -11.91 -19.69 -20.35
N ASP A 72 -13.22 -19.47 -20.37
CA ASP A 72 -14.07 -19.53 -21.58
C ASP A 72 -14.40 -18.15 -22.16
N LYS A 73 -13.84 -17.09 -21.57
CA LYS A 73 -14.08 -15.69 -21.95
C LYS A 73 -12.80 -14.88 -21.95
N GLY A 74 -11.70 -15.50 -22.36
CA GLY A 74 -10.44 -14.82 -22.53
C GLY A 74 -10.57 -13.67 -23.54
N THR A 75 -9.68 -12.69 -23.42
CA THR A 75 -9.65 -11.57 -24.35
C THR A 75 -8.49 -11.72 -25.34
N GLY A 76 -8.65 -11.17 -26.53
CA GLY A 76 -7.58 -11.10 -27.52
C GLY A 76 -6.78 -9.80 -27.40
N ARG A 77 -5.64 -9.76 -28.07
CA ARG A 77 -4.75 -8.60 -28.12
C ARG A 77 -5.43 -7.34 -28.67
N GLU A 78 -6.34 -7.49 -29.63
CA GLU A 78 -7.08 -6.36 -30.20
C GLU A 78 -7.84 -5.56 -29.14
N ALA A 79 -8.48 -6.24 -28.20
CA ALA A 79 -9.20 -5.57 -27.11
C ALA A 79 -8.24 -4.76 -26.21
N ILE A 80 -7.03 -5.29 -25.97
CA ILE A 80 -5.98 -4.56 -25.21
C ILE A 80 -5.57 -3.30 -25.96
N TYR A 81 -5.29 -3.38 -27.27
CA TYR A 81 -4.91 -2.21 -28.06
C TYR A 81 -6.04 -1.18 -28.14
N ASN A 82 -7.29 -1.61 -28.31
CA ASN A 82 -8.43 -0.69 -28.30
C ASN A 82 -8.54 0.03 -26.96
N PHE A 83 -8.32 -0.67 -25.85
CA PHE A 83 -8.31 -0.07 -24.52
C PHE A 83 -7.15 0.91 -24.35
N ARG A 84 -5.91 0.55 -24.73
CA ARG A 84 -4.74 1.45 -24.70
C ARG A 84 -5.03 2.78 -25.42
N ASN A 85 -5.64 2.73 -26.61
CA ASN A 85 -6.01 3.92 -27.39
C ASN A 85 -7.10 4.78 -26.73
N SER A 86 -7.86 4.22 -25.78
CA SER A 86 -8.94 4.92 -25.07
C SER A 86 -8.51 5.60 -23.77
N ILE A 87 -7.31 5.29 -23.25
CA ILE A 87 -6.89 5.78 -21.90
C ILE A 87 -6.43 7.25 -21.92
N ASP A 88 -5.70 7.66 -22.96
CA ASP A 88 -5.02 8.97 -22.98
C ASP A 88 -5.97 10.17 -23.05
N ALA A 89 -7.04 10.06 -23.82
CA ALA A 89 -7.97 11.17 -24.05
C ALA A 89 -8.67 11.62 -22.74
N PRO A 90 -9.30 10.73 -21.94
CA PRO A 90 -9.93 11.12 -20.69
C PRO A 90 -8.94 11.66 -19.64
N LEU A 91 -7.71 11.14 -19.60
CA LEU A 91 -6.69 11.64 -18.66
C LEU A 91 -6.25 13.06 -19.00
N SER A 92 -6.10 13.37 -20.30
CA SER A 92 -5.77 14.72 -20.77
C SER A 92 -6.90 15.72 -20.53
N GLU A 93 -8.16 15.31 -20.70
CA GLU A 93 -9.34 16.15 -20.43
C GLU A 93 -9.47 16.55 -18.95
N ILE A 94 -9.06 15.68 -18.03
CA ILE A 94 -9.07 15.95 -16.58
C ILE A 94 -7.88 16.85 -16.18
N GLY A 95 -6.94 17.12 -17.09
CA GLY A 95 -5.78 17.97 -16.84
C GLY A 95 -4.69 17.30 -16.00
N VAL A 96 -4.60 15.99 -16.03
CA VAL A 96 -3.50 15.26 -15.39
C VAL A 96 -2.27 15.34 -16.29
N GLU A 97 -1.20 15.94 -15.77
CA GLU A 97 0.08 16.03 -16.48
C GLU A 97 0.98 14.85 -16.13
N ALA A 98 1.64 14.29 -17.16
CA ALA A 98 2.62 13.25 -16.95
C ALA A 98 3.82 13.78 -16.14
N PRO A 99 4.41 12.96 -15.24
CA PRO A 99 5.68 13.30 -14.62
C PRO A 99 6.74 13.59 -15.68
N GLN A 100 7.70 14.47 -15.39
CA GLN A 100 8.76 14.80 -16.35
C GLN A 100 9.49 13.55 -16.83
N GLY A 101 9.40 13.25 -18.13
CA GLY A 101 10.01 12.09 -18.75
C GLY A 101 9.32 10.75 -18.44
N GLY A 102 8.11 10.78 -17.87
CA GLY A 102 7.30 9.60 -17.57
C GLY A 102 5.99 9.55 -18.37
N SER A 103 5.22 8.50 -18.15
CA SER A 103 3.88 8.28 -18.71
C SER A 103 2.81 8.39 -17.61
N LEU A 104 1.56 8.62 -18.01
CA LEU A 104 0.39 8.60 -17.10
C LEU A 104 -0.08 7.20 -16.78
N TRP A 105 0.34 6.22 -17.56
CA TRP A 105 -0.02 4.82 -17.36
C TRP A 105 1.04 3.90 -17.98
N THR A 106 1.05 2.67 -17.52
CA THR A 106 1.72 1.52 -18.13
C THR A 106 0.89 0.28 -17.89
N ASP A 107 1.00 -0.70 -18.76
CA ASP A 107 0.24 -1.93 -18.63
C ASP A 107 1.10 -3.18 -18.86
N ALA A 108 0.51 -4.31 -18.51
CA ALA A 108 1.03 -5.63 -18.80
C ALA A 108 -0.12 -6.60 -19.05
N TYR A 109 0.10 -7.60 -19.86
CA TYR A 109 -0.85 -8.69 -20.05
C TYR A 109 -0.13 -10.03 -20.19
N CYS A 110 -0.82 -11.10 -19.90
CA CYS A 110 -0.24 -12.42 -20.09
C CYS A 110 -1.28 -13.48 -20.45
N ALA A 111 -0.81 -14.50 -21.12
CA ALA A 111 -1.45 -15.79 -21.28
C ALA A 111 -0.61 -16.86 -20.61
N THR A 112 -1.23 -17.96 -20.18
CA THR A 112 -0.53 -19.06 -19.52
C THR A 112 -0.78 -20.37 -20.21
N GLY A 113 0.23 -21.26 -20.24
CA GLY A 113 0.09 -22.57 -20.82
C GLY A 113 1.31 -23.46 -20.52
N GLN A 114 1.34 -24.62 -21.15
CA GLN A 114 2.46 -25.55 -21.02
C GLN A 114 3.10 -25.77 -22.38
N ILE A 115 4.43 -25.64 -22.43
CA ILE A 115 5.21 -25.84 -23.64
C ILE A 115 6.36 -26.80 -23.36
N ALA A 116 6.59 -27.75 -24.30
CA ALA A 116 7.77 -28.59 -24.28
C ALA A 116 8.99 -27.80 -24.79
N VAL A 117 10.07 -27.83 -24.01
CA VAL A 117 11.32 -27.13 -24.29
C VAL A 117 12.44 -28.17 -24.33
N GLU A 118 13.25 -28.12 -25.37
CA GLU A 118 14.41 -29.00 -25.56
C GLU A 118 15.70 -28.22 -25.33
N GLY A 119 16.61 -28.80 -24.59
CA GLY A 119 17.95 -28.26 -24.33
C GLY A 119 19.01 -29.35 -24.45
N PRO A 120 20.29 -29.02 -24.20
CA PRO A 120 21.41 -29.93 -24.38
C PRO A 120 21.35 -31.21 -23.50
N LYS A 121 20.66 -31.15 -22.35
CA LYS A 121 20.55 -32.29 -21.41
C LYS A 121 19.25 -33.05 -21.54
N GLY A 122 18.36 -32.68 -22.43
CA GLY A 122 17.07 -33.33 -22.65
C GLY A 122 15.93 -32.32 -22.86
N SER A 123 14.70 -32.79 -22.65
CA SER A 123 13.48 -31.99 -22.78
C SER A 123 12.74 -31.92 -21.46
N ALA A 124 12.02 -30.81 -21.26
CA ALA A 124 11.15 -30.60 -20.12
C ALA A 124 9.88 -29.87 -20.54
N THR A 125 8.77 -30.13 -19.87
CA THR A 125 7.56 -29.31 -20.04
C THR A 125 7.63 -28.14 -19.08
N ALA A 126 7.62 -26.93 -19.62
CA ALA A 126 7.65 -25.70 -18.86
C ALA A 126 6.24 -25.10 -18.68
N GLN A 127 5.94 -24.66 -17.46
CA GLN A 127 4.83 -23.74 -17.20
C GLN A 127 5.21 -22.39 -17.81
N THR A 128 4.57 -22.04 -18.90
CA THR A 128 4.92 -20.87 -19.68
C THR A 128 3.98 -19.71 -19.39
N VAL A 129 4.55 -18.55 -19.09
CA VAL A 129 3.87 -17.27 -19.04
C VAL A 129 4.25 -16.50 -20.30
N ALA A 130 3.29 -16.32 -21.18
CA ALA A 130 3.43 -15.49 -22.38
C ALA A 130 3.16 -14.03 -21.99
N VAL A 131 4.14 -13.15 -22.16
CA VAL A 131 4.13 -11.79 -21.63
C VAL A 131 4.03 -10.75 -22.72
N GLY A 132 3.29 -9.67 -22.43
CA GLY A 132 3.22 -8.45 -23.23
C GLY A 132 3.16 -7.23 -22.31
N GLY A 133 3.41 -6.05 -22.88
CA GLY A 133 3.58 -4.81 -22.12
C GLY A 133 4.83 -4.85 -21.22
N ASP A 134 4.78 -4.09 -20.15
CA ASP A 134 5.87 -3.97 -19.17
C ASP A 134 5.82 -5.06 -18.08
N TRP A 135 5.56 -6.31 -18.45
CA TRP A 135 5.26 -7.39 -17.50
C TRP A 135 6.29 -7.53 -16.36
N PHE A 136 7.60 -7.46 -16.67
CA PHE A 136 8.65 -7.56 -15.66
C PHE A 136 8.76 -6.33 -14.74
N ALA A 137 8.19 -5.19 -15.15
CA ALA A 137 8.03 -4.03 -14.25
C ALA A 137 6.93 -4.26 -13.21
N PHE A 138 5.87 -5.00 -13.58
CA PHE A 138 4.82 -5.44 -12.64
C PHE A 138 5.30 -6.59 -11.75
N HIS A 139 6.07 -7.52 -12.29
CA HIS A 139 6.56 -8.73 -11.63
C HIS A 139 8.10 -8.77 -11.64
N PRO A 140 8.76 -7.99 -10.78
CA PRO A 140 10.22 -7.90 -10.76
C PRO A 140 10.83 -9.17 -10.15
N LEU A 141 11.16 -10.14 -10.97
CA LEU A 141 11.88 -11.34 -10.58
C LEU A 141 13.38 -11.05 -10.44
N THR A 142 14.08 -11.79 -9.60
CA THR A 142 15.53 -11.62 -9.47
C THR A 142 16.27 -12.28 -10.63
N LEU A 143 16.98 -11.50 -11.43
CA LEU A 143 17.86 -12.01 -12.49
C LEU A 143 19.08 -12.73 -11.89
N ARG A 144 19.35 -13.94 -12.39
CA ARG A 144 20.57 -14.71 -12.12
C ARG A 144 21.61 -14.54 -13.20
N SER A 145 21.17 -14.42 -14.45
CA SER A 145 22.02 -14.06 -15.59
C SER A 145 21.20 -13.41 -16.69
N GLY A 146 21.85 -12.66 -17.57
CA GLY A 146 21.24 -12.06 -18.76
C GLY A 146 20.32 -10.89 -18.49
N THR A 147 19.21 -10.81 -19.25
CA THR A 147 18.25 -9.72 -19.27
C THR A 147 16.81 -10.26 -19.26
N TYR A 148 15.84 -9.37 -18.99
CA TYR A 148 14.42 -9.65 -19.29
C TYR A 148 14.15 -9.52 -20.78
N ILE A 149 12.94 -9.86 -21.19
CA ILE A 149 12.35 -9.60 -22.50
C ILE A 149 11.31 -8.49 -22.35
N TYR A 150 11.13 -7.67 -23.40
CA TYR A 150 10.22 -6.53 -23.42
C TYR A 150 9.35 -6.58 -24.68
N GLU A 151 8.13 -6.04 -24.64
CA GLU A 151 7.20 -6.05 -25.77
C GLU A 151 7.78 -5.37 -27.02
N ASP A 152 8.64 -4.36 -26.85
CA ASP A 152 9.29 -3.59 -27.91
C ASP A 152 10.62 -4.20 -28.41
N ASP A 153 11.01 -5.40 -27.94
CA ASP A 153 12.15 -6.11 -28.46
C ASP A 153 11.96 -6.38 -29.97
N LEU A 154 12.98 -6.07 -30.78
CA LEU A 154 12.93 -6.31 -32.24
C LEU A 154 12.85 -7.80 -32.59
N MET A 155 13.37 -8.67 -31.74
CA MET A 155 13.44 -10.11 -31.92
C MET A 155 12.66 -10.81 -30.86
N HIS A 156 11.53 -11.44 -31.20
CA HIS A 156 10.66 -12.16 -30.30
C HIS A 156 11.07 -13.64 -30.11
N ASP A 157 12.21 -14.04 -30.62
CA ASP A 157 12.80 -15.38 -30.52
C ASP A 157 13.59 -15.60 -29.19
N ARG A 158 13.28 -14.79 -28.17
CA ARG A 158 13.94 -14.83 -26.86
C ARG A 158 13.02 -15.38 -25.78
N VAL A 159 13.64 -16.09 -24.82
CA VAL A 159 12.96 -16.66 -23.66
C VAL A 159 13.72 -16.38 -22.39
N VAL A 160 13.00 -16.24 -21.28
CA VAL A 160 13.57 -16.18 -19.92
C VAL A 160 13.20 -17.47 -19.20
N LEU A 161 14.17 -18.17 -18.67
CA LEU A 161 13.98 -19.43 -17.94
C LEU A 161 13.95 -19.17 -16.44
N ASP A 162 13.19 -19.96 -15.72
CA ASP A 162 13.42 -20.05 -14.26
C ASP A 162 14.63 -20.95 -13.95
N GLU A 163 15.16 -20.81 -12.72
CA GLU A 163 16.30 -21.61 -12.28
C GLU A 163 16.05 -23.12 -12.40
N THR A 164 14.81 -23.59 -12.18
CA THR A 164 14.46 -25.00 -12.25
C THR A 164 14.62 -25.54 -13.65
N LEU A 165 14.08 -24.81 -14.65
CA LEU A 165 14.21 -25.18 -16.07
C LEU A 165 15.65 -25.07 -16.53
N ALA A 166 16.36 -24.02 -16.12
CA ALA A 166 17.77 -23.81 -16.43
C ALA A 166 18.64 -25.01 -15.95
N TRP A 167 18.44 -25.48 -14.74
CA TRP A 167 19.13 -26.66 -14.22
C TRP A 167 18.75 -27.94 -14.95
N GLN A 168 17.47 -28.14 -15.29
CA GLN A 168 17.03 -29.35 -16.01
C GLN A 168 17.62 -29.43 -17.41
N LEU A 169 17.62 -28.32 -18.16
CA LEU A 169 18.05 -28.32 -19.57
C LEU A 169 19.56 -28.16 -19.76
N PHE A 170 20.24 -27.45 -18.83
CA PHE A 170 21.66 -27.10 -18.99
C PHE A 170 22.53 -27.54 -17.81
N GLY A 171 21.98 -27.58 -16.60
CA GLY A 171 22.73 -27.86 -15.36
C GLY A 171 23.47 -26.66 -14.81
N GLY A 172 22.99 -25.45 -15.09
CA GLY A 172 23.56 -24.20 -14.59
C GLY A 172 22.61 -23.04 -14.83
N VAL A 173 22.98 -21.84 -14.39
CA VAL A 173 22.14 -20.62 -14.47
C VAL A 173 22.75 -19.51 -15.31
N ASP A 174 24.02 -19.59 -15.69
CA ASP A 174 24.68 -18.61 -16.58
C ASP A 174 24.49 -19.05 -18.04
N LEU A 175 23.32 -18.72 -18.59
CA LEU A 175 22.83 -19.23 -19.85
C LEU A 175 22.50 -18.15 -20.89
N ALA A 176 22.77 -16.88 -20.60
CA ALA A 176 22.50 -15.81 -21.55
C ALA A 176 23.16 -16.06 -22.90
N GLY A 177 22.37 -16.04 -23.99
CA GLY A 177 22.82 -16.33 -25.35
C GLY A 177 22.84 -17.82 -25.72
N GLN A 178 22.53 -18.76 -24.82
CA GLN A 178 22.39 -20.17 -25.15
C GLN A 178 21.09 -20.44 -25.93
N GLU A 179 21.09 -21.53 -26.74
CA GLU A 179 19.94 -21.91 -27.57
C GLU A 179 19.10 -23.00 -26.89
N VAL A 180 17.78 -22.84 -26.96
CA VAL A 180 16.78 -23.89 -26.69
C VAL A 180 15.91 -24.10 -27.91
N ARG A 181 15.24 -25.24 -28.00
CA ARG A 181 14.30 -25.53 -29.07
C ARG A 181 12.88 -25.65 -28.51
N ILE A 182 11.94 -25.02 -29.18
CA ILE A 182 10.53 -25.02 -28.84
C ILE A 182 9.75 -25.25 -30.13
N GLY A 183 8.95 -26.30 -30.22
CA GLY A 183 8.21 -26.63 -31.44
C GLY A 183 9.10 -26.81 -32.69
N GLY A 184 10.35 -27.27 -32.50
CA GLY A 184 11.35 -27.42 -33.56
C GLY A 184 12.05 -26.13 -33.96
N GLN A 185 11.64 -24.95 -33.46
CA GLN A 185 12.27 -23.66 -33.73
C GLN A 185 13.33 -23.34 -32.66
N LYS A 186 14.33 -22.55 -33.04
CA LYS A 186 15.41 -22.11 -32.15
C LYS A 186 15.00 -20.81 -31.44
N PHE A 187 15.22 -20.79 -30.12
CA PHE A 187 15.06 -19.62 -29.25
C PHE A 187 16.35 -19.37 -28.49
N ILE A 188 16.61 -18.11 -28.19
CA ILE A 188 17.78 -17.67 -27.43
C ILE A 188 17.35 -17.39 -25.98
N VAL A 189 18.08 -17.94 -25.03
CA VAL A 189 17.90 -17.62 -23.62
C VAL A 189 18.37 -16.19 -23.39
N ALA A 190 17.45 -15.27 -23.15
CA ALA A 190 17.75 -13.89 -22.81
C ALA A 190 18.29 -13.78 -21.38
N GLY A 191 17.71 -14.53 -20.45
CA GLY A 191 18.12 -14.55 -19.07
C GLY A 191 17.54 -15.71 -18.27
N VAL A 192 18.04 -15.83 -17.05
CA VAL A 192 17.56 -16.78 -16.05
C VAL A 192 17.13 -16.02 -14.81
N VAL A 193 15.96 -16.34 -14.28
CA VAL A 193 15.36 -15.68 -13.10
C VAL A 193 15.16 -16.66 -11.95
N SER A 194 15.27 -16.15 -10.72
CA SER A 194 14.81 -16.85 -9.52
C SER A 194 13.32 -16.61 -9.34
N ARG A 195 12.61 -17.62 -8.86
CA ARG A 195 11.25 -17.47 -8.35
C ARG A 195 11.27 -16.68 -7.03
N GLU A 196 10.15 -16.04 -6.73
CA GLU A 196 9.96 -15.42 -5.42
C GLU A 196 10.02 -16.48 -4.32
N ASP A 197 10.73 -16.18 -3.23
CA ASP A 197 11.00 -17.10 -2.14
C ASP A 197 10.16 -16.85 -0.88
N ASP A 198 9.24 -15.90 -0.91
CA ASP A 198 8.30 -15.66 0.18
C ASP A 198 7.35 -16.87 0.39
N SER A 199 6.79 -16.96 1.58
CA SER A 199 6.00 -18.14 1.98
C SER A 199 4.70 -18.33 1.20
N ALA A 200 4.11 -17.25 0.70
CA ALA A 200 2.86 -17.30 -0.06
C ALA A 200 3.14 -17.67 -1.52
N SER A 201 4.13 -17.03 -2.16
CA SER A 201 4.52 -17.32 -3.54
C SER A 201 4.99 -18.76 -3.69
N ARG A 202 5.83 -19.27 -2.77
CA ARG A 202 6.26 -20.69 -2.79
C ARG A 202 5.12 -21.71 -2.71
N ARG A 203 4.02 -21.37 -2.04
CA ARG A 203 2.83 -22.24 -1.97
C ARG A 203 1.93 -22.10 -3.19
N ALA A 204 1.92 -20.94 -3.82
CA ALA A 204 1.08 -20.63 -4.98
C ALA A 204 1.69 -21.10 -6.30
N TYR A 205 3.01 -21.25 -6.37
CA TYR A 205 3.67 -21.71 -7.59
C TYR A 205 3.14 -23.08 -8.03
N PRO A 206 2.77 -23.23 -9.31
CA PRO A 206 2.47 -24.54 -9.87
C PRO A 206 3.74 -25.40 -9.84
N GLY A 207 3.60 -26.71 -9.67
CA GLY A 207 4.72 -27.63 -9.75
C GLY A 207 5.41 -27.57 -11.11
N GLY A 208 6.71 -27.92 -11.16
CA GLY A 208 7.48 -27.98 -12.40
C GLY A 208 8.33 -26.73 -12.66
N ALA A 209 8.92 -26.71 -13.85
CA ALA A 209 9.81 -25.67 -14.34
C ALA A 209 9.02 -24.53 -14.99
N GLY A 210 9.51 -23.30 -14.96
CA GLY A 210 8.86 -22.12 -15.51
C GLY A 210 9.65 -21.45 -16.63
N MET A 211 8.93 -20.82 -17.56
CA MET A 211 9.49 -20.06 -18.66
C MET A 211 8.63 -18.86 -18.99
N PHE A 212 9.28 -17.78 -19.46
CA PHE A 212 8.61 -16.57 -19.95
C PHE A 212 8.99 -16.38 -21.42
N MET A 213 8.02 -16.02 -22.25
CA MET A 213 8.25 -15.74 -23.68
C MET A 213 7.29 -14.66 -24.17
N HIS A 214 7.57 -14.10 -25.34
CA HIS A 214 6.67 -13.10 -25.94
C HIS A 214 5.31 -13.69 -26.28
N TYR A 215 4.26 -12.93 -25.99
CA TYR A 215 2.88 -13.34 -26.24
C TYR A 215 2.62 -13.73 -27.70
N ASP A 216 3.16 -12.97 -28.65
CA ASP A 216 2.96 -13.21 -30.10
C ASP A 216 3.46 -14.60 -30.52
N VAL A 217 4.63 -14.96 -30.03
CA VAL A 217 5.25 -16.25 -30.35
C VAL A 217 4.51 -17.39 -29.65
N PHE A 218 4.13 -17.18 -28.40
CA PHE A 218 3.32 -18.15 -27.65
C PHE A 218 1.99 -18.40 -28.37
N SER A 219 1.31 -17.36 -28.81
CA SER A 219 0.04 -17.41 -29.53
C SER A 219 0.22 -18.16 -30.86
N ALA A 220 1.30 -17.91 -31.60
CA ALA A 220 1.60 -18.61 -32.84
C ALA A 220 1.88 -20.11 -32.64
N LEU A 221 2.54 -20.47 -31.50
CA LEU A 221 2.85 -21.88 -31.16
C LEU A 221 1.64 -22.66 -30.65
N THR A 222 0.70 -21.99 -29.98
CA THR A 222 -0.45 -22.65 -29.32
C THR A 222 -1.76 -22.48 -30.09
N GLY A 223 -1.95 -21.38 -30.82
CA GLY A 223 -3.16 -21.08 -31.59
C GLY A 223 -3.28 -21.87 -32.89
N GLY A 224 -2.15 -22.32 -33.46
CA GLY A 224 -2.16 -23.26 -34.57
C GLY A 224 -2.41 -24.67 -34.07
N GLY A 225 -3.68 -25.05 -33.86
CA GLY A 225 -4.06 -26.39 -33.42
C GLY A 225 -3.28 -27.47 -34.16
N SER A 226 -2.69 -28.41 -33.42
CA SER A 226 -2.06 -29.65 -33.85
C SER A 226 -3.01 -30.49 -34.73
N GLY A 227 -3.21 -30.07 -35.97
CA GLY A 227 -3.95 -30.77 -37.00
C GLY A 227 -3.03 -30.96 -38.20
N GLY A 228 -2.25 -32.05 -38.18
CA GLY A 228 -1.65 -32.58 -39.39
C GLY A 228 -2.72 -32.98 -40.38
N GLY A 229 -3.19 -32.02 -41.17
CA GLY A 229 -4.12 -32.25 -42.29
C GLY A 229 -3.59 -31.48 -43.50
N SER A 230 -3.02 -32.22 -44.44
CA SER A 230 -2.72 -31.74 -45.77
C SER A 230 -4.04 -31.42 -46.54
N GLY A 231 -4.50 -30.17 -46.41
CA GLY A 231 -5.62 -29.66 -47.17
C GLY A 231 -5.36 -28.17 -47.45
N GLU A 232 -5.21 -27.84 -48.77
CA GLU A 232 -5.16 -26.50 -49.33
C GLU A 232 -6.49 -25.77 -49.13
N GLU A 233 -6.69 -25.20 -47.95
CA GLU A 233 -7.64 -24.10 -47.73
C GLU A 233 -6.89 -22.97 -47.07
N ALA A 234 -7.11 -21.74 -47.58
CA ALA A 234 -6.50 -20.53 -47.04
C ALA A 234 -6.65 -20.45 -45.52
N PRO A 235 -5.60 -20.11 -44.76
CA PRO A 235 -5.68 -20.12 -43.32
C PRO A 235 -6.69 -19.05 -42.86
N SER A 236 -7.85 -19.47 -42.45
CA SER A 236 -8.61 -18.75 -41.46
C SER A 236 -7.67 -18.52 -40.28
N ALA A 237 -7.44 -17.26 -39.91
CA ALA A 237 -6.48 -16.90 -38.86
C ALA A 237 -6.68 -17.85 -37.67
N ALA A 238 -5.61 -18.56 -37.32
CA ALA A 238 -5.65 -19.44 -36.15
C ALA A 238 -6.10 -18.62 -34.93
N PRO A 239 -6.97 -19.15 -34.06
CA PRO A 239 -7.41 -18.40 -32.89
C PRO A 239 -6.20 -18.00 -32.06
N GLU A 240 -6.12 -16.71 -31.73
CA GLU A 240 -5.10 -16.21 -30.81
C GLU A 240 -5.20 -16.90 -29.45
N ALA A 241 -4.06 -17.04 -28.76
CA ALA A 241 -4.07 -17.50 -27.37
C ALA A 241 -4.83 -16.50 -26.50
N GLU A 242 -5.75 -16.98 -25.70
CA GLU A 242 -6.54 -16.13 -24.83
C GLU A 242 -5.68 -15.50 -23.72
N ILE A 243 -5.78 -14.18 -23.58
CA ILE A 243 -5.15 -13.44 -22.48
C ILE A 243 -5.94 -13.76 -21.20
N SER A 244 -5.25 -14.27 -20.20
CA SER A 244 -5.84 -14.66 -18.91
C SER A 244 -5.78 -13.56 -17.85
N CYS A 245 -4.86 -12.62 -17.99
CA CYS A 245 -4.66 -11.51 -17.05
C CYS A 245 -4.21 -10.25 -17.79
N TYR A 246 -4.80 -9.12 -17.41
CA TYR A 246 -4.39 -7.77 -17.80
C TYR A 246 -4.14 -6.94 -16.55
N GLU A 247 -3.08 -6.17 -16.53
CA GLU A 247 -2.70 -5.32 -15.40
C GLU A 247 -2.43 -3.90 -15.90
N LEU A 248 -2.94 -2.92 -15.18
CA LEU A 248 -2.79 -1.51 -15.48
C LEU A 248 -2.28 -0.76 -14.25
N VAL A 249 -1.25 0.04 -14.43
CA VAL A 249 -0.89 1.13 -13.52
C VAL A 249 -1.26 2.43 -14.20
N CYS A 250 -2.11 3.23 -13.56
CA CYS A 250 -2.62 4.47 -14.14
C CYS A 250 -2.66 5.58 -13.08
N ALA A 251 -2.47 6.81 -13.53
CA ALA A 251 -2.70 8.00 -12.72
C ALA A 251 -4.16 8.02 -12.22
N GLU A 252 -4.36 8.32 -10.95
CA GLU A 252 -5.66 8.26 -10.27
C GLU A 252 -6.12 9.67 -9.90
N PRO A 253 -6.73 10.42 -10.82
CA PRO A 253 -7.21 11.78 -10.57
C PRO A 253 -8.37 11.79 -9.57
N LEU A 254 -9.22 10.77 -9.61
CA LEU A 254 -10.36 10.56 -8.73
C LEU A 254 -10.31 9.13 -8.18
N THR A 255 -10.63 8.97 -6.90
CA THR A 255 -10.60 7.66 -6.25
C THR A 255 -11.55 6.67 -6.95
N GLY A 256 -11.01 5.53 -7.40
CA GLY A 256 -11.74 4.48 -8.10
C GLY A 256 -11.82 4.67 -9.62
N TYR A 257 -11.22 5.72 -10.17
CA TYR A 257 -11.20 5.97 -11.61
C TYR A 257 -10.57 4.80 -12.38
N THR A 258 -9.34 4.40 -12.02
CA THR A 258 -8.62 3.31 -12.69
C THR A 258 -9.40 2.00 -12.65
N LEU A 259 -10.01 1.67 -11.50
CA LEU A 259 -10.85 0.48 -11.38
C LEU A 259 -12.11 0.56 -12.26
N SER A 260 -12.71 1.74 -12.39
CA SER A 260 -13.93 1.92 -13.20
C SER A 260 -13.67 1.74 -14.69
N ILE A 261 -12.59 2.34 -15.23
CA ILE A 261 -12.26 2.20 -16.65
C ILE A 261 -11.89 0.76 -17.03
N VAL A 262 -11.19 0.03 -16.15
CA VAL A 262 -10.87 -1.38 -16.37
C VAL A 262 -12.12 -2.24 -16.35
N LYS A 263 -13.07 -2.00 -15.44
CA LYS A 263 -14.36 -2.73 -15.39
C LYS A 263 -15.26 -2.44 -16.58
N GLU A 264 -15.23 -1.21 -17.09
CA GLU A 264 -15.98 -0.82 -18.27
C GLU A 264 -15.42 -1.47 -19.53
N ALA A 265 -14.08 -1.47 -19.68
CA ALA A 265 -13.42 -2.08 -20.82
C ALA A 265 -13.51 -3.62 -20.83
N PHE A 266 -13.44 -4.24 -19.66
CA PHE A 266 -13.40 -5.70 -19.50
C PHE A 266 -14.52 -6.19 -18.56
N ALA A 267 -15.77 -6.06 -19.01
CA ALA A 267 -16.95 -6.35 -18.19
C ALA A 267 -17.04 -7.81 -17.71
N ASP A 268 -16.51 -8.75 -18.49
CA ASP A 268 -16.47 -10.19 -18.14
C ASP A 268 -15.35 -10.55 -17.16
N ALA A 269 -14.35 -9.67 -16.99
CA ALA A 269 -13.22 -9.92 -16.10
C ALA A 269 -13.53 -9.59 -14.64
N VAL A 270 -12.87 -10.29 -13.73
CA VAL A 270 -12.84 -9.89 -12.32
C VAL A 270 -11.70 -8.91 -12.10
N ALA A 271 -12.05 -7.63 -11.94
CA ALA A 271 -11.07 -6.56 -11.69
C ALA A 271 -10.80 -6.42 -10.18
N VAL A 272 -9.52 -6.42 -9.82
CA VAL A 272 -9.00 -6.28 -8.45
C VAL A 272 -8.08 -5.06 -8.38
N GLN A 273 -8.32 -4.17 -7.43
CA GLN A 273 -7.39 -3.07 -7.15
C GLN A 273 -6.28 -3.56 -6.22
N ASN A 274 -5.04 -3.59 -6.73
CA ASN A 274 -3.86 -4.08 -6.01
C ASN A 274 -3.33 -3.01 -5.03
N THR A 275 -3.37 -1.74 -5.43
CA THR A 275 -2.90 -0.63 -4.58
C THR A 275 -3.75 -0.50 -3.33
N GLY A 276 -3.08 -0.60 -2.16
CA GLY A 276 -3.75 -0.54 -0.86
C GLY A 276 -4.48 -1.82 -0.44
N ARG A 277 -4.31 -2.91 -1.18
CA ARG A 277 -4.94 -4.21 -0.95
C ARG A 277 -4.69 -4.73 0.47
N PHE A 278 -3.46 -4.62 0.96
CA PHE A 278 -3.04 -5.08 2.30
C PHE A 278 -3.18 -4.03 3.40
N SER A 279 -3.97 -2.97 3.16
CA SER A 279 -4.27 -1.98 4.20
C SER A 279 -5.22 -2.56 5.25
N VAL A 280 -5.15 -2.07 6.48
CA VAL A 280 -6.04 -2.51 7.57
C VAL A 280 -7.53 -2.37 7.20
N SER A 281 -7.88 -1.32 6.47
CA SER A 281 -9.27 -1.10 6.01
C SER A 281 -9.72 -2.15 4.98
N SER A 282 -8.81 -2.60 4.11
CA SER A 282 -9.09 -3.66 3.13
C SER A 282 -9.20 -5.02 3.82
N GLU A 283 -8.31 -5.32 4.77
CA GLU A 283 -8.35 -6.55 5.55
C GLU A 283 -9.60 -6.68 6.43
N LEU A 284 -10.12 -5.57 6.96
CA LEU A 284 -11.41 -5.57 7.64
C LEU A 284 -12.58 -5.94 6.71
N LYS A 285 -12.53 -5.55 5.43
CA LYS A 285 -13.52 -5.98 4.42
C LYS A 285 -13.37 -7.47 4.11
N VAL A 286 -12.12 -7.96 4.00
CA VAL A 286 -11.84 -9.39 3.81
C VAL A 286 -12.43 -10.20 4.95
N LEU A 287 -12.24 -9.77 6.21
CA LEU A 287 -12.84 -10.43 7.38
C LEU A 287 -14.37 -10.41 7.34
N GLY A 288 -14.98 -9.29 6.93
CA GLY A 288 -16.43 -9.17 6.81
C GLY A 288 -17.04 -10.07 5.74
N GLY A 289 -16.33 -10.31 4.64
CA GLY A 289 -16.76 -11.17 3.51
C GLY A 289 -16.18 -12.58 3.52
N PHE A 290 -15.57 -13.03 4.62
CA PHE A 290 -14.81 -14.29 4.67
C PHE A 290 -15.65 -15.52 4.27
N GLY A 291 -16.93 -15.57 4.64
CA GLY A 291 -17.85 -16.65 4.30
C GLY A 291 -18.22 -16.73 2.81
N GLU A 292 -18.24 -15.59 2.11
CA GLU A 292 -18.56 -15.51 0.68
C GLU A 292 -17.32 -15.73 -0.19
N ARG A 293 -16.14 -15.38 0.30
CA ARG A 293 -14.88 -15.44 -0.41
C ARG A 293 -14.40 -16.85 -0.74
N SER A 294 -14.79 -17.85 0.05
CA SER A 294 -14.48 -19.26 -0.18
C SER A 294 -15.26 -19.91 -1.31
N MET A 295 -16.28 -19.23 -1.87
CA MET A 295 -17.11 -19.73 -2.95
C MET A 295 -16.62 -19.20 -4.29
N LEU A 296 -16.07 -20.07 -5.14
CA LEU A 296 -15.75 -19.74 -6.53
C LEU A 296 -17.07 -19.54 -7.31
N GLN A 297 -17.40 -18.31 -7.65
CA GLN A 297 -18.60 -17.97 -8.43
C GLN A 297 -18.34 -17.93 -9.94
N THR A 298 -17.06 -17.85 -10.35
CA THR A 298 -16.63 -17.78 -11.75
C THR A 298 -15.47 -18.74 -11.99
N ALA A 299 -15.44 -19.37 -13.19
CA ALA A 299 -14.39 -20.29 -13.60
C ALA A 299 -13.11 -19.52 -14.01
N ILE A 300 -12.42 -18.89 -13.04
CA ILE A 300 -11.17 -18.18 -13.27
C ILE A 300 -10.01 -18.99 -12.70
N VAL A 301 -9.00 -19.26 -13.51
CA VAL A 301 -7.73 -19.81 -13.08
C VAL A 301 -6.79 -18.63 -12.79
N TYR A 302 -6.68 -18.28 -11.52
CA TYR A 302 -5.81 -17.18 -11.13
C TYR A 302 -4.33 -17.55 -11.27
N PRO A 303 -3.50 -16.65 -11.81
CA PRO A 303 -2.05 -16.83 -11.83
C PRO A 303 -1.47 -16.99 -10.42
N TYR A 304 -0.24 -17.55 -10.32
CA TYR A 304 0.38 -17.83 -9.03
C TYR A 304 0.54 -16.61 -8.15
N TRP A 305 0.85 -15.44 -8.73
CA TRP A 305 1.01 -14.19 -7.98
C TRP A 305 -0.30 -13.68 -7.37
N GLU A 306 -1.44 -13.88 -8.05
CA GLU A 306 -2.74 -13.56 -7.49
C GLU A 306 -3.13 -14.55 -6.38
N ASN A 307 -2.87 -15.83 -6.57
CA ASN A 307 -3.08 -16.85 -5.53
C ASN A 307 -2.19 -16.57 -4.29
N ALA A 308 -0.94 -16.14 -4.50
CA ALA A 308 -0.05 -15.71 -3.42
C ALA A 308 -0.59 -14.47 -2.69
N ALA A 309 -1.10 -13.47 -3.43
CA ALA A 309 -1.69 -12.30 -2.86
C ALA A 309 -2.94 -12.62 -2.01
N ARG A 310 -3.82 -13.49 -2.49
CA ARG A 310 -5.01 -13.98 -1.74
C ARG A 310 -4.63 -14.73 -0.47
N LEU A 311 -3.62 -15.59 -0.54
CA LEU A 311 -3.09 -16.29 0.63
C LEU A 311 -2.48 -15.29 1.63
N THR A 312 -1.82 -14.25 1.14
CA THR A 312 -1.26 -13.20 1.99
C THR A 312 -2.38 -12.41 2.69
N GLU A 313 -3.47 -12.07 2.01
CA GLU A 313 -4.65 -11.46 2.64
C GLU A 313 -5.21 -12.34 3.77
N ASP A 314 -5.34 -13.65 3.55
CA ASP A 314 -5.85 -14.56 4.58
C ASP A 314 -4.93 -14.60 5.81
N ILE A 315 -3.61 -14.57 5.60
CA ILE A 315 -2.61 -14.50 6.68
C ILE A 315 -2.71 -13.15 7.41
N LEU A 316 -2.81 -12.04 6.67
CA LEU A 316 -2.92 -10.69 7.25
C LEU A 316 -4.22 -10.52 8.01
N ALA A 317 -5.33 -11.04 7.51
CA ALA A 317 -6.61 -11.05 8.20
C ALA A 317 -6.53 -11.82 9.53
N ALA A 318 -5.90 -12.99 9.54
CA ALA A 318 -5.67 -13.75 10.78
C ALA A 318 -4.76 -13.00 11.77
N LEU A 319 -3.68 -12.38 11.28
CA LEU A 319 -2.81 -11.54 12.09
C LEU A 319 -3.55 -10.32 12.66
N LEU A 320 -4.43 -9.69 11.88
CA LEU A 320 -5.24 -8.55 12.33
C LEU A 320 -6.18 -8.95 13.48
N VAL A 321 -6.83 -10.12 13.39
CA VAL A 321 -7.64 -10.66 14.48
C VAL A 321 -6.79 -10.86 15.74
N ALA A 322 -5.59 -11.44 15.59
CA ALA A 322 -4.68 -11.65 16.71
C ALA A 322 -4.22 -10.31 17.33
N ILE A 323 -3.88 -9.30 16.50
CA ILE A 323 -3.50 -7.96 16.95
C ILE A 323 -4.64 -7.31 17.75
N ILE A 324 -5.88 -7.43 17.28
CA ILE A 324 -7.07 -6.91 18.00
C ILE A 324 -7.24 -7.66 19.33
N ALA A 325 -7.16 -8.98 19.32
CA ALA A 325 -7.35 -9.80 20.52
C ALA A 325 -6.32 -9.48 21.62
N PHE A 326 -5.04 -9.39 21.28
CA PHE A 326 -3.97 -9.06 22.24
C PHE A 326 -3.88 -7.58 22.57
N GLY A 327 -4.22 -6.69 21.61
CA GLY A 327 -4.11 -5.24 21.77
C GLY A 327 -5.29 -4.58 22.46
N LEU A 328 -6.48 -5.18 22.44
CA LEU A 328 -7.70 -4.58 23.00
C LEU A 328 -7.56 -4.24 24.47
N PHE A 329 -7.04 -5.17 25.29
CA PHE A 329 -6.87 -4.94 26.72
C PHE A 329 -5.86 -3.82 27.05
N PRO A 330 -4.63 -3.80 26.50
CA PRO A 330 -3.72 -2.67 26.63
C PRO A 330 -4.30 -1.33 26.15
N ALA A 331 -5.02 -1.32 25.03
CA ALA A 331 -5.65 -0.12 24.49
C ALA A 331 -6.71 0.44 25.43
N LEU A 332 -7.57 -0.42 26.01
CA LEU A 332 -8.57 -0.01 27.01
C LEU A 332 -7.91 0.53 28.28
N CYS A 333 -6.83 -0.11 28.75
CA CYS A 333 -6.06 0.39 29.90
C CYS A 333 -5.46 1.77 29.63
N LEU A 334 -4.89 1.97 28.44
CA LEU A 334 -4.34 3.26 28.02
C LEU A 334 -5.43 4.33 27.89
N ALA A 335 -6.54 4.01 27.25
CA ALA A 335 -7.68 4.92 27.10
C ALA A 335 -8.21 5.36 28.48
N TRP A 336 -8.42 4.39 29.40
CA TRP A 336 -8.84 4.69 30.76
C TRP A 336 -7.83 5.59 31.48
N PHE A 337 -6.53 5.32 31.36
CA PHE A 337 -5.48 6.14 31.97
C PHE A 337 -5.48 7.57 31.42
N VAL A 338 -5.61 7.73 30.10
CA VAL A 338 -5.67 9.05 29.44
C VAL A 338 -6.91 9.82 29.91
N ILE A 339 -8.09 9.19 29.87
CA ILE A 339 -9.36 9.81 30.31
C ILE A 339 -9.27 10.22 31.78
N TYR A 340 -8.75 9.33 32.66
CA TYR A 340 -8.58 9.61 34.06
C TYR A 340 -7.65 10.83 34.29
N ASN A 341 -6.51 10.90 33.61
CA ASN A 341 -5.58 12.02 33.77
C ASN A 341 -6.13 13.33 33.18
N LEU A 342 -6.83 13.28 32.03
CA LEU A 342 -7.50 14.45 31.44
C LEU A 342 -8.59 14.96 32.39
N ARG A 343 -9.42 14.06 32.94
CA ARG A 343 -10.47 14.43 33.92
C ARG A 343 -9.87 15.05 35.19
N ARG A 344 -8.79 14.47 35.69
CA ARG A 344 -8.08 14.99 36.87
C ARG A 344 -7.41 16.34 36.59
N GLY A 345 -6.82 16.51 35.39
CA GLY A 345 -6.26 17.77 34.96
C GLY A 345 -7.33 18.86 34.80
N TRP A 346 -8.46 18.51 34.17
CA TRP A 346 -9.61 19.39 34.03
C TRP A 346 -10.16 19.85 35.41
N LEU A 347 -10.34 18.92 36.38
CA LEU A 347 -10.78 19.26 37.72
C LEU A 347 -9.82 20.20 38.43
N ARG A 348 -8.50 20.00 38.32
CA ARG A 348 -7.50 20.92 38.87
C ARG A 348 -7.55 22.28 38.20
N LEU A 349 -7.69 22.34 36.88
CA LEU A 349 -7.84 23.60 36.16
C LEU A 349 -9.10 24.34 36.58
N ARG A 350 -10.22 23.62 36.75
CA ARG A 350 -11.49 24.20 37.15
C ARG A 350 -11.44 24.70 38.58
N ASP A 351 -10.91 23.88 39.51
CA ASP A 351 -11.04 24.12 40.94
C ASP A 351 -9.90 25.02 41.49
N ASP A 352 -8.68 24.92 40.93
CA ASP A 352 -7.51 25.65 41.44
C ASP A 352 -7.16 26.88 40.59
N TRP A 353 -7.28 26.82 39.27
CA TRP A 353 -6.80 27.87 38.36
C TRP A 353 -7.89 28.91 38.03
N PHE A 354 -9.12 28.49 37.76
CA PHE A 354 -10.22 29.42 37.45
C PHE A 354 -10.58 30.34 38.59
N PRO A 355 -10.77 29.87 39.84
CA PRO A 355 -11.01 30.78 40.97
C PRO A 355 -9.85 31.75 41.19
N GLY A 356 -8.59 31.28 41.20
CA GLY A 356 -7.43 32.14 41.38
C GLY A 356 -7.20 33.17 40.25
N PHE A 357 -7.69 32.90 39.05
CA PHE A 357 -7.67 33.87 37.97
C PHE A 357 -8.77 34.95 38.15
N LYS A 358 -9.95 34.53 38.59
CA LYS A 358 -11.08 35.43 38.88
C LYS A 358 -10.71 36.38 40.05
N ASP A 359 -10.18 35.85 41.13
CA ASP A 359 -9.74 36.65 42.28
C ASP A 359 -8.65 37.67 41.89
N ARG A 360 -7.63 37.26 41.07
CA ARG A 360 -6.61 38.17 40.61
C ARG A 360 -7.12 39.26 39.68
N THR A 361 -8.16 38.99 38.89
CA THR A 361 -8.77 40.00 38.00
C THR A 361 -9.67 40.96 38.81
N GLU A 362 -10.42 40.47 39.78
CA GLU A 362 -11.20 41.28 40.70
C GLU A 362 -10.31 42.19 41.58
N ASP A 363 -9.19 41.66 42.10
CA ASP A 363 -8.20 42.45 42.84
C ASP A 363 -7.60 43.58 41.97
N LYS A 364 -7.28 43.31 40.72
CA LYS A 364 -6.75 44.34 39.80
C LYS A 364 -7.79 45.43 39.49
N ILE A 365 -9.07 45.04 39.31
CA ILE A 365 -10.16 45.96 38.99
C ILE A 365 -10.46 46.82 40.23
N THR A 366 -10.51 46.24 41.44
CA THR A 366 -10.70 46.98 42.71
C THR A 366 -9.54 47.92 43.03
N ALA A 367 -8.31 47.47 42.82
CA ALA A 367 -7.11 48.28 43.00
C ALA A 367 -7.09 49.48 42.05
N HIS A 368 -7.51 49.29 40.79
CA HIS A 368 -7.63 50.36 39.79
C HIS A 368 -8.77 51.34 40.15
N GLY A 369 -9.86 50.85 40.65
CA GLY A 369 -10.97 51.65 41.18
C GLY A 369 -10.55 52.53 42.36
N ARG A 370 -9.84 51.95 43.35
CA ARG A 370 -9.28 52.68 44.52
C ARG A 370 -8.31 53.80 44.08
N ARG A 371 -7.40 53.51 43.19
CA ARG A 371 -6.44 54.54 42.67
C ARG A 371 -7.16 55.72 42.00
N ARG A 372 -8.22 55.43 41.24
CA ARG A 372 -9.05 56.51 40.60
C ARG A 372 -9.81 57.35 41.64
N LEU A 373 -10.30 56.74 42.71
CA LEU A 373 -10.96 57.47 43.78
C LEU A 373 -9.98 58.34 44.56
N GLU A 374 -8.79 57.83 44.91
CA GLU A 374 -7.73 58.58 45.55
C GLU A 374 -7.23 59.78 44.69
N GLU A 375 -7.13 59.56 43.39
CA GLU A 375 -6.76 60.65 42.47
C GLU A 375 -7.82 61.77 42.39
N LYS A 376 -9.14 61.35 42.40
CA LYS A 376 -10.22 62.30 42.46
C LYS A 376 -10.26 63.07 43.78
N GLN A 377 -9.98 62.38 44.91
CA GLN A 377 -9.91 63.07 46.20
C GLN A 377 -8.73 64.04 46.28
N ARG A 378 -7.51 63.65 45.84
CA ARG A 378 -6.36 64.57 45.73
C ARG A 378 -6.63 65.75 44.82
N ARG A 379 -7.36 65.59 43.72
CA ARG A 379 -7.80 66.72 42.87
C ARG A 379 -8.76 67.64 43.54
N ARG A 380 -9.71 67.11 44.38
CA ARG A 380 -10.63 67.93 45.17
C ARG A 380 -9.94 68.69 46.26
N GLU A 381 -9.02 68.08 46.99
CA GLU A 381 -8.21 68.71 48.03
C GLU A 381 -7.34 69.83 47.44
N ARG A 382 -6.69 69.60 46.29
CA ARG A 382 -5.92 70.66 45.59
C ARG A 382 -6.80 71.85 45.16
N ARG A 383 -8.04 71.59 44.72
CA ARG A 383 -8.97 72.71 44.40
C ARG A 383 -9.44 73.43 45.66
N GLY A 384 -9.75 72.74 46.73
CA GLY A 384 -10.16 73.36 48.00
C GLY A 384 -9.04 74.18 48.64
N ALA A 385 -7.77 73.72 48.48
CA ALA A 385 -6.59 74.52 48.97
C ALA A 385 -6.34 75.81 48.15
N HIS A 386 -6.85 75.90 46.93
CA HIS A 386 -6.76 77.13 46.12
C HIS A 386 -7.85 78.16 46.40
N GLU A 387 -8.94 77.74 47.08
CA GLU A 387 -10.12 78.60 47.37
C GLU A 387 -10.15 79.12 48.85
N ALA A 388 -9.07 78.91 49.62
CA ALA A 388 -9.01 79.45 50.98
C ALA A 388 -8.76 80.99 50.91
N PRO A 389 -9.65 81.83 51.55
CA PRO A 389 -9.56 83.25 51.46
C PRO A 389 -8.33 83.76 52.23
N ARG A 390 -7.56 84.61 51.57
CA ARG A 390 -6.46 85.38 52.18
C ARG A 390 -7.02 86.34 53.21
N GLY A 391 -6.90 85.98 54.51
CA GLY A 391 -7.28 86.86 55.64
C GLY A 391 -6.54 88.17 55.63
N ARG A 392 -7.31 89.20 55.68
CA ARG A 392 -6.90 90.64 55.77
C ARG A 392 -6.16 90.87 57.08
N ALA A 393 -4.92 91.29 56.97
CA ALA A 393 -4.14 91.82 58.12
C ALA A 393 -4.67 93.25 58.37
N ARG A 394 -5.30 93.46 59.52
CA ARG A 394 -5.66 94.80 60.05
C ARG A 394 -4.56 95.26 60.98
N ARG A 395 -3.88 96.26 60.54
CA ARG A 395 -3.02 97.13 61.41
C ARG A 395 -3.91 97.82 62.40
N GLY A 396 -3.68 97.81 63.60
CA GLY A 396 -4.15 98.69 64.66
C GLY A 396 -2.98 99.30 65.41
N ARG A 397 -2.89 100.57 65.27
CA ARG A 397 -1.98 101.53 65.92
C ARG A 397 -2.61 101.98 67.22
N GLU A 398 -1.79 102.35 68.20
CA GLU A 398 -1.95 103.34 69.27
C GLU A 398 -2.32 102.78 70.63
N LYS A 399 -1.78 103.15 71.66
CA LYS A 399 -0.95 104.26 72.23
C LYS A 399 -0.26 103.71 73.41
#